data_6d55cb26fd87256f90ccbccae56c5dc0
#
_entry.id   6d55cb26fd87256f90ccbccae56c5dc0
#
_cell.length_a   1.000
_cell.length_b   1.000
_cell.length_c   1.000
_cell.angle_alpha   90.00
_cell.angle_beta   90.00
_cell.angle_gamma   90.00
#
_symmetry.space_group_name_H-M   'P 1'
#
loop_
_entity.id
_entity.type
_entity.pdbx_description
1 polymer ?
#
loop_
_entity_poly.entity_id
_entity_poly.type
_entity_poly.pdbx_seq_one_letter_code
_entity_poly.pdbx_strand_id
1 'polypeptide(L)'
;MRPISPQALATLLSNAGVTPESASEAMNSGGHVGSGAKQRVDPKLSRTGRGAMSPAELRVAIDKAADAAGIPNDKMVRAKWHALYRFLIEHESGNQPDRIQEVKDVNMSGAQAADGAPANAARGLCMMVPGTFGGHHVAGTSDNIYDPVANIAASMSYVMTKYHVEPNAGSNFDTFEARRHANGYTGY
;
A
#
# COMPACT_ATOMS: atom_id res chain seq x y z
N MET A 1 8.47 27.33 31.03
CA MET A 1 9.13 26.00 31.04
C MET A 1 10.46 26.11 30.32
N ARG A 2 11.56 25.72 30.94
CA ARG A 2 12.87 25.68 30.25
C ARG A 2 12.94 24.42 29.38
N PRO A 3 13.43 24.49 28.14
CA PRO A 3 13.64 23.32 27.32
C PRO A 3 14.70 22.39 27.96
N ILE A 4 14.44 21.10 27.93
CA ILE A 4 15.37 20.06 28.40
C ILE A 4 16.57 20.04 27.45
N SER A 5 17.79 20.07 28.00
CA SER A 5 18.99 20.02 27.15
C SER A 5 19.15 18.64 26.49
N PRO A 6 19.79 18.55 25.31
CA PRO A 6 20.05 17.27 24.64
C PRO A 6 20.79 16.25 25.52
N GLN A 7 21.67 16.71 26.41
CA GLN A 7 22.41 15.85 27.35
C GLN A 7 21.49 15.28 28.44
N ALA A 8 20.54 16.08 28.96
CA ALA A 8 19.56 15.60 29.95
C ALA A 8 18.62 14.57 29.37
N LEU A 9 18.24 14.72 28.09
CA LEU A 9 17.43 13.76 27.35
C LEU A 9 18.19 12.45 27.11
N ALA A 10 19.46 12.52 26.72
CA ALA A 10 20.31 11.35 26.51
C ALA A 10 20.50 10.54 27.82
N THR A 11 20.69 11.20 28.97
CA THR A 11 20.78 10.54 30.26
C THR A 11 19.49 9.85 30.68
N LEU A 12 18.34 10.47 30.42
CA LEU A 12 17.02 9.88 30.68
C LEU A 12 16.77 8.63 29.82
N LEU A 13 17.14 8.65 28.56
CA LEU A 13 17.00 7.51 27.63
C LEU A 13 17.94 6.36 28.00
N SER A 14 19.18 6.64 28.40
CA SER A 14 20.15 5.64 28.87
C SER A 14 19.66 4.91 30.13
N ASN A 15 19.06 5.63 31.08
CA ASN A 15 18.48 5.04 32.29
C ASN A 15 17.23 4.21 32.05
N ALA A 16 16.58 4.37 30.89
CA ALA A 16 15.43 3.58 30.46
C ALA A 16 15.84 2.32 29.65
N GLY A 17 17.12 2.03 29.50
CA GLY A 17 17.65 0.88 28.74
C GLY A 17 17.51 1.04 27.22
N VAL A 18 17.31 2.26 26.74
CA VAL A 18 17.19 2.58 25.32
C VAL A 18 18.58 2.92 24.77
N THR A 19 19.09 2.15 23.81
CA THR A 19 20.38 2.42 23.17
C THR A 19 20.25 3.60 22.19
N PRO A 20 21.37 4.34 21.92
CA PRO A 20 21.36 5.43 20.94
C PRO A 20 20.85 5.01 19.54
N GLU A 21 21.09 3.77 19.14
CA GLU A 21 20.57 3.21 17.89
C GLU A 21 19.06 3.03 17.92
N SER A 22 18.50 2.45 18.99
CA SER A 22 17.05 2.29 19.13
C SER A 22 16.32 3.63 19.29
N ALA A 23 16.97 4.65 19.86
CA ALA A 23 16.44 6.01 19.91
C ALA A 23 16.47 6.70 18.53
N SER A 24 17.48 6.44 17.72
CA SER A 24 17.57 6.93 16.33
C SER A 24 16.53 6.27 15.44
N GLU A 25 16.27 4.98 15.60
CA GLU A 25 15.17 4.27 14.89
C GLU A 25 13.79 4.77 15.34
N ALA A 26 13.60 5.04 16.64
CA ALA A 26 12.33 5.58 17.15
C ALA A 26 12.09 7.04 16.72
N MET A 27 13.14 7.85 16.59
CA MET A 27 13.01 9.22 16.06
C MET A 27 12.86 9.25 14.54
N ASN A 28 13.34 8.24 13.82
CA ASN A 28 13.15 8.11 12.37
C ASN A 28 11.80 7.47 12.00
N SER A 29 11.06 6.95 12.98
CA SER A 29 9.67 6.50 12.84
C SER A 29 8.64 7.63 12.92
N GLY A 30 9.07 8.87 13.12
CA GLY A 30 8.27 10.07 12.92
C GLY A 30 7.89 10.18 11.44
N GLY A 31 6.65 9.78 11.12
CA GLY A 31 6.06 9.55 9.83
C GLY A 31 6.59 10.41 8.68
N HIS A 32 7.62 9.92 8.02
CA HIS A 32 8.02 10.46 6.73
C HIS A 32 6.94 10.03 5.74
N VAL A 33 5.96 10.92 5.50
CA VAL A 33 5.03 10.74 4.40
C VAL A 33 5.88 10.74 3.14
N GLY A 34 5.88 9.64 2.41
CA GLY A 34 6.58 9.51 1.14
C GLY A 34 6.12 10.61 0.17
N SER A 35 6.92 10.88 -0.83
CA SER A 35 6.59 11.90 -1.83
C SER A 35 5.42 11.52 -2.74
N GLY A 36 4.96 10.28 -2.69
CA GLY A 36 4.02 9.72 -3.68
C GLY A 36 4.60 9.65 -5.09
N ALA A 37 5.91 9.88 -5.23
CA ALA A 37 6.58 9.91 -6.52
C ALA A 37 6.50 8.55 -7.22
N LYS A 38 6.05 8.55 -8.48
CA LYS A 38 6.03 7.35 -9.31
C LYS A 38 7.42 7.05 -9.86
N GLN A 39 7.75 5.77 -9.87
CA GLN A 39 8.95 5.25 -10.51
C GLN A 39 8.56 4.04 -11.36
N ARG A 40 8.62 4.16 -12.68
CA ARG A 40 8.32 3.03 -13.56
C ARG A 40 9.29 1.89 -13.30
N VAL A 41 8.77 0.68 -13.12
CA VAL A 41 9.54 -0.54 -12.94
C VAL A 41 9.01 -1.68 -13.81
N ASP A 42 9.84 -2.68 -14.05
CA ASP A 42 9.41 -3.97 -14.55
C ASP A 42 9.09 -4.85 -13.34
N PRO A 43 7.83 -5.26 -13.14
CA PRO A 43 7.43 -5.97 -11.94
C PRO A 43 8.13 -7.32 -11.78
N LYS A 44 8.65 -7.59 -10.59
CA LYS A 44 9.00 -8.94 -10.18
C LYS A 44 7.73 -9.71 -9.84
N LEU A 45 7.69 -10.98 -10.26
CA LEU A 45 6.54 -11.88 -10.08
C LEU A 45 6.92 -13.03 -9.15
N SER A 46 7.42 -12.70 -7.96
CA SER A 46 7.87 -13.68 -6.96
C SER A 46 6.86 -13.77 -5.83
N ARG A 47 6.14 -14.90 -5.78
CA ARG A 47 5.16 -15.14 -4.70
C ARG A 47 5.83 -15.10 -3.34
N THR A 48 5.13 -14.60 -2.33
CA THR A 48 5.63 -14.49 -0.96
C THR A 48 5.57 -15.80 -0.19
N GLY A 49 4.74 -16.74 -0.62
CA GLY A 49 4.43 -17.98 0.11
C GLY A 49 3.54 -17.75 1.33
N ARG A 50 2.95 -16.57 1.47
CA ARG A 50 2.10 -16.21 2.62
C ARG A 50 0.66 -16.59 2.35
N GLY A 51 -0.04 -17.02 3.42
CA GLY A 51 -1.50 -17.12 3.44
C GLY A 51 -2.17 -15.75 3.53
N ALA A 52 -3.50 -15.75 3.72
CA ALA A 52 -4.27 -14.53 3.92
C ALA A 52 -3.73 -13.73 5.11
N MET A 53 -3.64 -12.42 4.91
CA MET A 53 -3.18 -11.50 5.96
C MET A 53 -4.26 -11.31 7.02
N SER A 54 -3.84 -11.29 8.28
CA SER A 54 -4.71 -10.92 9.39
C SER A 54 -5.11 -9.42 9.31
N PRO A 55 -6.20 -9.02 9.96
CA PRO A 55 -6.62 -7.61 10.01
C PRO A 55 -5.53 -6.66 10.54
N ALA A 56 -4.69 -7.12 11.47
CA ALA A 56 -3.60 -6.32 12.03
C ALA A 56 -2.45 -6.14 11.01
N GLU A 57 -2.03 -7.19 10.33
CA GLU A 57 -1.02 -7.13 9.27
C GLU A 57 -1.48 -6.25 8.11
N LEU A 58 -2.75 -6.41 7.69
CA LEU A 58 -3.33 -5.61 6.63
C LEU A 58 -3.36 -4.13 6.99
N ARG A 59 -3.74 -3.80 8.22
CA ARG A 59 -3.70 -2.42 8.72
C ARG A 59 -2.31 -1.81 8.58
N VAL A 60 -1.29 -2.50 9.05
CA VAL A 60 0.10 -2.04 8.96
C VAL A 60 0.54 -1.86 7.50
N ALA A 61 0.16 -2.79 6.62
CA ALA A 61 0.49 -2.69 5.20
C ALA A 61 -0.20 -1.48 4.52
N ILE A 62 -1.48 -1.23 4.83
CA ILE A 62 -2.23 -0.07 4.31
C ILE A 62 -1.61 1.24 4.83
N ASP A 63 -1.25 1.32 6.12
CA ASP A 63 -0.64 2.53 6.68
C ASP A 63 0.71 2.84 6.01
N LYS A 64 1.57 1.83 5.85
CA LYS A 64 2.86 1.99 5.14
C LYS A 64 2.69 2.35 3.67
N ALA A 65 1.73 1.75 3.00
CA ALA A 65 1.42 2.07 1.60
C ALA A 65 0.90 3.50 1.45
N ALA A 66 0.06 3.95 2.38
CA ALA A 66 -0.43 5.32 2.41
C ALA A 66 0.70 6.33 2.67
N ASP A 67 1.66 5.99 3.54
CA ASP A 67 2.87 6.80 3.75
C ASP A 67 3.66 6.92 2.44
N ALA A 68 3.94 5.80 1.78
CA ALA A 68 4.68 5.78 0.53
C ALA A 68 3.96 6.57 -0.57
N ALA A 69 2.65 6.41 -0.71
CA ALA A 69 1.82 7.05 -1.72
C ALA A 69 1.59 8.57 -1.48
N GLY A 70 2.12 9.13 -0.40
CA GLY A 70 2.00 10.56 -0.10
C GLY A 70 0.63 10.98 0.44
N ILE A 71 -0.13 10.02 0.99
CA ILE A 71 -1.40 10.34 1.64
C ILE A 71 -1.11 11.04 2.97
N PRO A 72 -1.74 12.20 3.25
CA PRO A 72 -1.48 12.95 4.48
C PRO A 72 -1.66 12.12 5.75
N ASN A 73 -0.77 12.31 6.72
CA ASN A 73 -0.88 11.67 8.03
C ASN A 73 -1.88 12.42 8.94
N ASP A 74 -3.07 12.65 8.40
CA ASP A 74 -4.23 13.16 9.12
C ASP A 74 -5.14 12.01 9.55
N LYS A 75 -5.60 12.01 10.78
CA LYS A 75 -6.39 10.89 11.35
C LYS A 75 -7.66 10.59 10.56
N MET A 76 -8.37 11.62 10.09
CA MET A 76 -9.63 11.45 9.36
C MET A 76 -9.37 10.97 7.94
N VAL A 77 -8.36 11.56 7.27
CA VAL A 77 -7.92 11.14 5.93
C VAL A 77 -7.48 9.68 5.95
N ARG A 78 -6.62 9.29 6.90
CA ARG A 78 -6.14 7.91 7.04
C ARG A 78 -7.27 6.93 7.35
N ALA A 79 -8.23 7.31 8.17
CA ALA A 79 -9.39 6.46 8.46
C ALA A 79 -10.22 6.17 7.20
N LYS A 80 -10.44 7.16 6.33
CA LYS A 80 -11.15 7.00 5.04
C LYS A 80 -10.40 6.05 4.10
N TRP A 81 -9.12 6.32 3.85
CA TRP A 81 -8.29 5.47 2.98
C TRP A 81 -8.18 4.03 3.52
N HIS A 82 -8.07 3.89 4.83
CA HIS A 82 -8.01 2.59 5.48
C HIS A 82 -9.31 1.79 5.30
N ALA A 83 -10.46 2.43 5.51
CA ALA A 83 -11.77 1.80 5.31
C ALA A 83 -11.96 1.35 3.87
N LEU A 84 -11.66 2.24 2.91
CA LEU A 84 -11.73 1.96 1.48
C LEU A 84 -10.85 0.76 1.10
N TYR A 85 -9.57 0.76 1.49
CA TYR A 85 -8.64 -0.30 1.07
C TYR A 85 -8.90 -1.64 1.76
N ARG A 86 -9.38 -1.65 2.99
CA ARG A 86 -9.88 -2.90 3.60
C ARG A 86 -11.01 -3.51 2.78
N PHE A 87 -11.97 -2.70 2.36
CA PHE A 87 -13.08 -3.15 1.54
C PHE A 87 -12.59 -3.66 0.17
N LEU A 88 -11.76 -2.89 -0.54
CA LEU A 88 -11.24 -3.28 -1.86
C LEU A 88 -10.46 -4.60 -1.78
N ILE A 89 -9.51 -4.73 -0.87
CA ILE A 89 -8.64 -5.90 -0.74
C ILE A 89 -9.43 -7.16 -0.38
N GLU A 90 -10.44 -7.04 0.49
CA GLU A 90 -11.31 -8.17 0.82
C GLU A 90 -12.03 -8.70 -0.43
N HIS A 91 -12.57 -7.81 -1.27
CA HIS A 91 -13.32 -8.18 -2.47
C HIS A 91 -12.42 -8.65 -3.62
N GLU A 92 -11.23 -8.05 -3.78
CA GLU A 92 -10.29 -8.38 -4.85
C GLU A 92 -9.58 -9.71 -4.61
N SER A 93 -9.05 -9.91 -3.40
CA SER A 93 -8.14 -11.04 -3.13
C SER A 93 -8.52 -11.91 -1.92
N GLY A 94 -9.53 -11.52 -1.13
CA GLY A 94 -9.77 -12.18 0.16
C GLY A 94 -8.59 -12.03 1.11
N ASN A 95 -7.90 -10.89 1.10
CA ASN A 95 -6.72 -10.58 1.89
C ASN A 95 -5.48 -11.45 1.57
N GLN A 96 -5.43 -12.09 0.40
CA GLN A 96 -4.34 -12.99 0.01
C GLN A 96 -3.29 -12.24 -0.85
N PRO A 97 -2.07 -12.02 -0.35
CA PRO A 97 -1.04 -11.30 -1.09
C PRO A 97 -0.57 -12.05 -2.34
N ASP A 98 -0.64 -13.38 -2.34
CA ASP A 98 -0.24 -14.21 -3.47
C ASP A 98 -1.41 -14.57 -4.41
N ARG A 99 -2.53 -13.81 -4.33
CA ARG A 99 -3.68 -14.02 -5.22
C ARG A 99 -3.30 -13.76 -6.67
N ILE A 100 -3.77 -14.63 -7.54
CA ILE A 100 -3.71 -14.48 -9.00
C ILE A 100 -5.13 -14.59 -9.53
N GLN A 101 -5.43 -13.84 -10.58
CA GLN A 101 -6.68 -13.90 -11.29
C GLN A 101 -7.02 -15.33 -11.73
N GLU A 102 -8.23 -15.77 -11.45
CA GLU A 102 -8.74 -17.10 -11.82
C GLU A 102 -9.75 -17.03 -12.97
N VAL A 103 -10.49 -15.93 -13.06
CA VAL A 103 -11.50 -15.73 -14.09
C VAL A 103 -10.83 -15.37 -15.40
N LYS A 104 -11.14 -16.11 -16.46
CA LYS A 104 -10.64 -15.83 -17.82
C LYS A 104 -11.35 -14.61 -18.39
N ASP A 105 -10.61 -13.54 -18.53
CA ASP A 105 -11.01 -12.31 -19.24
C ASP A 105 -9.88 -11.84 -20.17
N VAL A 106 -9.98 -10.60 -20.67
CA VAL A 106 -8.98 -9.99 -21.58
C VAL A 106 -7.58 -9.92 -20.97
N ASN A 107 -7.45 -9.89 -19.65
CA ASN A 107 -6.17 -9.83 -18.96
C ASN A 107 -5.50 -11.20 -18.83
N MET A 108 -6.26 -12.30 -18.98
CA MET A 108 -5.71 -13.66 -18.98
C MET A 108 -5.03 -13.98 -20.31
N SER A 109 -4.06 -13.19 -20.68
CA SER A 109 -3.34 -13.22 -21.96
C SER A 109 -1.82 -13.10 -21.76
N GLY A 110 -1.08 -13.35 -22.82
CA GLY A 110 0.39 -13.32 -22.83
C GLY A 110 1.02 -14.69 -22.52
N ALA A 111 2.34 -14.76 -22.65
CA ALA A 111 3.11 -15.95 -22.34
C ALA A 111 3.03 -16.27 -20.84
N GLN A 112 3.31 -17.52 -20.50
CA GLN A 112 3.41 -17.93 -19.08
C GLN A 112 4.59 -17.23 -18.42
N ALA A 113 4.30 -16.53 -17.30
CA ALA A 113 5.28 -15.81 -16.50
C ALA A 113 5.94 -16.72 -15.44
N ALA A 114 6.92 -16.18 -14.71
CA ALA A 114 7.70 -16.90 -13.72
C ALA A 114 6.87 -17.51 -12.57
N ASP A 115 5.73 -16.92 -12.25
CA ASP A 115 4.78 -17.39 -11.23
C ASP A 115 3.77 -18.46 -11.74
N GLY A 116 3.90 -18.85 -13.01
CA GLY A 116 3.07 -19.87 -13.64
C GLY A 116 1.73 -19.35 -14.19
N ALA A 117 1.46 -18.05 -14.12
CA ALA A 117 0.25 -17.45 -14.68
C ALA A 117 0.54 -16.70 -16.00
N PRO A 118 -0.49 -16.40 -16.83
CA PRO A 118 -0.31 -15.53 -17.99
C PRO A 118 0.30 -14.18 -17.60
N ALA A 119 1.17 -13.64 -18.47
CA ALA A 119 1.93 -12.44 -18.18
C ALA A 119 1.07 -11.24 -17.76
N ASN A 120 -0.12 -11.10 -18.34
CA ASN A 120 -1.04 -9.99 -18.07
C ASN A 120 -2.09 -10.28 -16.99
N ALA A 121 -2.10 -11.48 -16.38
CA ALA A 121 -3.06 -11.77 -15.29
C ALA A 121 -2.88 -10.80 -14.12
N ALA A 122 -3.97 -10.43 -13.48
CA ALA A 122 -3.96 -9.59 -12.27
C ALA A 122 -3.42 -10.36 -11.05
N ARG A 123 -2.73 -9.66 -10.15
CA ARG A 123 -1.97 -10.25 -9.03
C ARG A 123 -1.99 -9.39 -7.77
N GLY A 124 -1.81 -10.03 -6.65
CA GLY A 124 -1.60 -9.39 -5.35
C GLY A 124 -2.89 -8.98 -4.66
N LEU A 125 -2.76 -8.24 -3.57
CA LEU A 125 -3.88 -7.83 -2.72
C LEU A 125 -4.95 -7.02 -3.46
N CYS A 126 -4.52 -6.12 -4.33
CA CYS A 126 -5.40 -5.23 -5.10
C CYS A 126 -5.59 -5.70 -6.55
N MET A 127 -5.28 -6.95 -6.86
CA MET A 127 -5.44 -7.57 -8.18
C MET A 127 -4.96 -6.69 -9.34
N MET A 128 -3.74 -6.19 -9.23
CA MET A 128 -3.16 -5.33 -10.24
C MET A 128 -2.59 -6.10 -11.42
N VAL A 129 -2.86 -5.64 -12.64
CA VAL A 129 -2.18 -6.11 -13.86
C VAL A 129 -0.73 -5.62 -13.82
N PRO A 130 0.28 -6.45 -14.19
CA PRO A 130 1.69 -6.07 -14.10
C PRO A 130 2.05 -4.75 -14.78
N GLY A 131 1.53 -4.48 -15.97
CA GLY A 131 1.74 -3.21 -16.65
C GLY A 131 1.22 -1.99 -15.89
N THR A 132 0.06 -2.13 -15.24
CA THR A 132 -0.54 -1.09 -14.39
C THR A 132 0.28 -0.90 -13.12
N PHE A 133 0.68 -2.00 -12.44
CA PHE A 133 1.56 -1.94 -11.28
C PHE A 133 2.86 -1.20 -11.62
N GLY A 134 3.56 -1.60 -12.70
CA GLY A 134 4.82 -0.98 -13.08
C GLY A 134 4.69 0.50 -13.46
N GLY A 135 3.57 0.88 -14.09
CA GLY A 135 3.28 2.28 -14.45
C GLY A 135 2.88 3.18 -13.28
N HIS A 136 2.38 2.59 -12.20
CA HIS A 136 1.93 3.30 -10.99
C HIS A 136 2.77 2.98 -9.75
N HIS A 137 3.88 2.24 -9.92
CA HIS A 137 4.79 1.91 -8.84
C HIS A 137 5.26 3.17 -8.11
N VAL A 138 5.27 3.11 -6.79
CA VAL A 138 5.67 4.22 -5.92
C VAL A 138 7.14 4.04 -5.52
N ALA A 139 7.94 5.08 -5.75
CA ALA A 139 9.37 5.06 -5.42
C ALA A 139 9.61 4.69 -3.94
N GLY A 140 10.62 3.86 -3.71
CA GLY A 140 10.97 3.39 -2.37
C GLY A 140 10.17 2.19 -1.87
N THR A 141 9.18 1.70 -2.65
CA THR A 141 8.53 0.42 -2.38
C THR A 141 9.20 -0.73 -3.15
N SER A 142 8.86 -1.97 -2.84
CA SER A 142 9.36 -3.15 -3.55
C SER A 142 8.88 -3.18 -5.00
N ASP A 143 9.73 -3.61 -5.93
CA ASP A 143 9.35 -3.89 -7.32
C ASP A 143 8.60 -5.22 -7.51
N ASN A 144 8.38 -5.98 -6.43
CA ASN A 144 7.62 -7.23 -6.46
C ASN A 144 6.11 -6.94 -6.32
N ILE A 145 5.33 -7.34 -7.34
CA ILE A 145 3.87 -7.14 -7.36
C ILE A 145 3.13 -7.84 -6.22
N TYR A 146 3.73 -8.89 -5.64
CA TYR A 146 3.16 -9.63 -4.50
C TYR A 146 3.54 -9.04 -3.13
N ASP A 147 4.42 -8.02 -3.09
CA ASP A 147 4.69 -7.31 -1.86
C ASP A 147 3.45 -6.52 -1.42
N PRO A 148 2.93 -6.73 -0.19
CA PRO A 148 1.70 -6.10 0.26
C PRO A 148 1.74 -4.57 0.20
N VAL A 149 2.84 -3.96 0.63
CA VAL A 149 2.96 -2.50 0.68
C VAL A 149 3.07 -1.93 -0.73
N ALA A 150 3.90 -2.52 -1.58
CA ALA A 150 4.07 -2.06 -2.95
C ALA A 150 2.79 -2.19 -3.78
N ASN A 151 2.08 -3.32 -3.65
CA ASN A 151 0.84 -3.57 -4.37
C ASN A 151 -0.26 -2.57 -3.98
N ILE A 152 -0.44 -2.32 -2.67
CA ILE A 152 -1.40 -1.34 -2.17
C ILE A 152 -0.99 0.08 -2.58
N ALA A 153 0.28 0.48 -2.44
CA ALA A 153 0.76 1.81 -2.80
C ALA A 153 0.60 2.11 -4.30
N ALA A 154 0.93 1.14 -5.16
CA ALA A 154 0.72 1.26 -6.60
C ALA A 154 -0.77 1.39 -6.95
N SER A 155 -1.64 0.65 -6.27
CA SER A 155 -3.08 0.77 -6.41
C SER A 155 -3.61 2.14 -5.95
N MET A 156 -3.13 2.68 -4.82
CA MET A 156 -3.45 4.05 -4.39
C MET A 156 -3.04 5.09 -5.45
N SER A 157 -1.83 4.98 -5.97
CA SER A 157 -1.32 5.83 -7.06
C SER A 157 -2.18 5.72 -8.32
N TYR A 158 -2.65 4.51 -8.68
CA TYR A 158 -3.57 4.29 -9.79
C TYR A 158 -4.92 4.96 -9.54
N VAL A 159 -5.52 4.76 -8.37
CA VAL A 159 -6.81 5.36 -7.99
C VAL A 159 -6.75 6.89 -8.04
N MET A 160 -5.72 7.48 -7.46
CA MET A 160 -5.50 8.93 -7.50
C MET A 160 -5.35 9.45 -8.93
N THR A 161 -4.63 8.74 -9.79
CA THR A 161 -4.39 9.16 -11.18
C THR A 161 -5.60 8.92 -12.08
N LYS A 162 -6.16 7.70 -12.04
CA LYS A 162 -7.22 7.28 -12.98
C LYS A 162 -8.58 7.88 -12.67
N TYR A 163 -8.89 8.00 -11.39
CA TYR A 163 -10.19 8.47 -10.91
C TYR A 163 -10.15 9.88 -10.33
N HIS A 164 -8.98 10.53 -10.39
CA HIS A 164 -8.76 11.89 -9.88
C HIS A 164 -9.16 12.05 -8.40
N VAL A 165 -8.90 10.99 -7.62
CA VAL A 165 -9.12 11.01 -6.17
C VAL A 165 -7.97 11.76 -5.52
N GLU A 166 -8.28 12.79 -4.74
CA GLU A 166 -7.27 13.55 -4.03
C GLU A 166 -6.71 12.78 -2.82
N PRO A 167 -5.38 12.86 -2.56
CA PRO A 167 -4.75 12.13 -1.46
C PRO A 167 -5.30 12.53 -0.08
N ASN A 168 -5.80 13.75 0.10
CA ASN A 168 -6.46 14.23 1.32
C ASN A 168 -7.89 13.71 1.50
N ALA A 169 -8.33 12.73 0.70
CA ALA A 169 -9.70 12.23 0.66
C ALA A 169 -10.75 13.34 0.39
N GLY A 170 -10.37 14.32 -0.40
CA GLY A 170 -11.22 15.41 -0.87
C GLY A 170 -12.01 15.04 -2.11
N SER A 171 -11.85 15.84 -3.17
CA SER A 171 -12.63 15.66 -4.42
C SER A 171 -12.57 14.24 -4.94
N ASN A 172 -13.72 13.75 -5.41
CA ASN A 172 -13.95 12.44 -5.99
C ASN A 172 -13.77 11.22 -5.05
N PHE A 173 -13.28 11.38 -3.80
CA PHE A 173 -13.10 10.25 -2.91
C PHE A 173 -14.43 9.56 -2.59
N ASP A 174 -15.39 10.29 -2.05
CA ASP A 174 -16.70 9.75 -1.65
C ASP A 174 -17.47 9.19 -2.86
N THR A 175 -17.32 9.82 -4.04
CA THR A 175 -17.91 9.32 -5.29
C THR A 175 -17.25 8.01 -5.73
N PHE A 176 -15.94 7.90 -5.62
CA PHE A 176 -15.22 6.65 -5.94
C PHE A 176 -15.64 5.54 -5.00
N GLU A 177 -15.65 5.80 -3.68
CA GLU A 177 -16.05 4.86 -2.64
C GLU A 177 -17.49 4.38 -2.85
N ALA A 178 -18.44 5.30 -3.04
CA ALA A 178 -19.85 4.98 -3.26
C ALA A 178 -20.06 4.06 -4.48
N ARG A 179 -19.32 4.27 -5.56
CA ARG A 179 -19.38 3.40 -6.76
C ARG A 179 -18.88 1.99 -6.47
N ARG A 180 -17.91 1.82 -5.55
CA ARG A 180 -17.41 0.48 -5.18
C ARG A 180 -18.39 -0.28 -4.32
N HIS A 181 -19.21 0.41 -3.52
CA HIS A 181 -20.25 -0.19 -2.70
C HIS A 181 -21.58 -0.40 -3.43
N ALA A 182 -21.82 0.27 -4.57
CA ALA A 182 -23.09 0.19 -5.29
C ALA A 182 -23.24 -1.12 -6.07
N ASN A 183 -24.44 -1.72 -6.03
CA ASN A 183 -24.89 -2.84 -6.89
C ASN A 183 -23.97 -4.09 -6.92
N GLY A 184 -23.29 -4.37 -5.83
CA GLY A 184 -22.24 -5.37 -5.75
C GLY A 184 -20.89 -4.82 -6.25
N TYR A 185 -19.82 -5.47 -5.81
CA TYR A 185 -18.48 -5.06 -6.21
C TYR A 185 -18.19 -5.44 -7.67
N THR A 186 -17.77 -4.48 -8.47
CA THR A 186 -17.48 -4.68 -9.92
C THR A 186 -16.00 -4.47 -10.28
N GLY A 187 -15.12 -4.38 -9.29
CA GLY A 187 -13.70 -4.04 -9.49
C GLY A 187 -13.46 -2.52 -9.72
N TYR A 188 -12.21 -2.14 -9.98
CA TYR A 188 -11.82 -0.74 -10.22
C TYR A 188 -10.64 -0.64 -11.19
#